data_8baefa8bc34390c7d2c79a8a93c84e14
#
_entry.id   8baefa8bc34390c7d2c79a8a93c84e14
#
_cell.length_a   1.000
_cell.length_b   1.000
_cell.length_c   1.000
_cell.angle_alpha   90.00
_cell.angle_beta   90.00
_cell.angle_gamma   90.00
#
_symmetry.space_group_name_H-M   'P 1'
#
loop_
_entity.id
_entity.type
_entity.pdbx_description
1 polymer ?
#
loop_
_entity_poly.entity_id
_entity_poly.type
_entity_poly.pdbx_seq_one_letter_code
_entity_poly.pdbx_strand_id
1 'polypeptide(L)'
;MKRFFLITTLFCCVSIAEAQKISISLHNELNLQTLLITPVSGRYLIVTEDGNFSLSPNQIIYVSRAGDSVMVRDMASHYGTWKRVSIVGQTDKDVIRINSITPSAPARIYDDNLGFYVDFNRLMAINIVDVDKYISGVVDAESGPNADIEFYKAQALLARTYALGHMDKHTDEGFNLCDQVHCQVYKGKSVRNPDILKATQATTDEVIVDANGDLITGAFHANCGGQTANSDDVWITSYPYLVSVVDPYCKNKPSSSWEVRIPIEKWREFLIEKGVAAETMSPDSFVFASKKRATHYEVGGAKIPTSDIRTYFNLRSSFFSADIVSNSVRIKGKGYGHGVGLCQDGAMQMAKKGISYPEIIKHYFKGVSVTHHTKVNGYDDDANIIDFDQ
;
A
#
# COMPACT_ATOMS: atom_id res chain seq x y z
N MET A 1 -27.65 -64.71 -21.83
CA MET A 1 -27.24 -63.31 -22.17
C MET A 1 -27.03 -62.49 -20.90
N LYS A 2 -25.78 -62.36 -20.44
CA LYS A 2 -25.45 -61.54 -19.26
C LYS A 2 -25.06 -60.13 -19.75
N ARG A 3 -25.82 -59.11 -19.36
CA ARG A 3 -25.52 -57.74 -19.66
C ARG A 3 -24.52 -57.23 -18.61
N PHE A 4 -23.29 -56.89 -19.04
CA PHE A 4 -22.33 -56.14 -18.26
C PHE A 4 -22.68 -54.64 -18.30
N PHE A 5 -22.98 -54.07 -17.12
CA PHE A 5 -23.09 -52.61 -16.97
C PHE A 5 -21.69 -52.07 -16.68
N LEU A 6 -21.13 -51.27 -17.61
CA LEU A 6 -19.88 -50.55 -17.42
C LEU A 6 -20.23 -49.24 -16.69
N ILE A 7 -19.86 -49.14 -15.41
CA ILE A 7 -19.97 -47.89 -14.65
C ILE A 7 -18.71 -47.11 -14.93
N THR A 8 -18.83 -46.06 -15.74
CA THR A 8 -17.74 -45.08 -15.99
C THR A 8 -17.76 -44.08 -14.85
N THR A 9 -16.86 -44.24 -13.90
CA THR A 9 -16.63 -43.24 -12.83
C THR A 9 -15.92 -42.02 -13.44
N LEU A 10 -16.65 -40.92 -13.58
CA LEU A 10 -16.10 -39.62 -13.98
C LEU A 10 -15.28 -39.09 -12.80
N PHE A 11 -13.96 -39.20 -12.85
CA PHE A 11 -13.05 -38.52 -11.93
C PHE A 11 -13.06 -37.04 -12.27
N CYS A 12 -13.82 -36.26 -11.51
CA CYS A 12 -13.74 -34.80 -11.54
C CYS A 12 -12.43 -34.42 -10.84
N CYS A 13 -11.37 -34.17 -11.58
CA CYS A 13 -10.18 -33.52 -11.04
C CYS A 13 -10.58 -32.09 -10.65
N VAL A 14 -10.89 -31.90 -9.38
CA VAL A 14 -10.93 -30.55 -8.80
C VAL A 14 -9.48 -30.14 -8.67
N SER A 15 -8.99 -29.34 -9.62
CA SER A 15 -7.75 -28.59 -9.45
C SER A 15 -7.99 -27.63 -8.28
N ILE A 16 -7.41 -27.94 -7.12
CA ILE A 16 -7.30 -26.96 -6.04
C ILE A 16 -6.30 -25.93 -6.59
N ALA A 17 -6.81 -24.79 -7.04
CA ALA A 17 -5.95 -23.66 -7.38
C ALA A 17 -5.17 -23.32 -6.10
N GLU A 18 -3.86 -23.45 -6.16
CA GLU A 18 -2.98 -23.01 -5.07
C GLU A 18 -3.12 -21.49 -4.97
N ALA A 19 -3.38 -20.98 -3.75
CA ALA A 19 -3.55 -19.56 -3.54
C ALA A 19 -2.25 -18.82 -3.88
N GLN A 20 -2.33 -17.79 -4.72
CA GLN A 20 -1.17 -17.00 -5.13
C GLN A 20 -0.52 -16.36 -3.91
N LYS A 21 0.80 -16.49 -3.78
CA LYS A 21 1.60 -15.93 -2.68
C LYS A 21 2.41 -14.75 -3.13
N ILE A 22 2.71 -13.87 -2.18
CA ILE A 22 3.58 -12.70 -2.35
C ILE A 22 4.57 -12.63 -1.19
N SER A 23 5.80 -12.22 -1.48
CA SER A 23 6.89 -12.08 -0.52
C SER A 23 7.08 -10.61 -0.14
N ILE A 24 6.88 -10.27 1.13
CA ILE A 24 6.91 -8.89 1.63
C ILE A 24 8.07 -8.71 2.62
N SER A 25 9.00 -7.80 2.31
CA SER A 25 10.06 -7.41 3.26
C SER A 25 9.49 -6.59 4.40
N LEU A 26 9.69 -7.06 5.63
CA LEU A 26 9.13 -6.48 6.85
C LEU A 26 10.11 -5.54 7.52
N HIS A 27 9.59 -4.41 8.07
CA HIS A 27 10.39 -3.38 8.73
C HIS A 27 11.56 -2.92 7.86
N ASN A 28 11.31 -2.73 6.57
CA ASN A 28 12.34 -2.48 5.57
C ASN A 28 13.16 -1.19 5.84
N GLU A 29 12.61 -0.25 6.60
CA GLU A 29 13.26 0.97 7.07
C GLU A 29 14.25 0.77 8.23
N LEU A 30 14.23 -0.42 8.88
CA LEU A 30 15.03 -0.69 10.09
C LEU A 30 16.25 -1.56 9.78
N ASN A 31 17.35 -1.29 10.45
CA ASN A 31 18.51 -2.19 10.46
C ASN A 31 18.28 -3.31 11.49
N LEU A 32 17.44 -4.29 11.14
CA LEU A 32 17.06 -5.38 12.03
C LEU A 32 18.27 -6.24 12.40
N GLN A 33 18.37 -6.59 13.69
CA GLN A 33 19.41 -7.46 14.23
C GLN A 33 18.83 -8.63 15.02
N THR A 34 17.74 -8.41 15.74
CA THR A 34 17.11 -9.45 16.59
C THR A 34 15.60 -9.28 16.61
N LEU A 35 14.91 -10.34 16.31
CA LEU A 35 13.46 -10.47 16.39
C LEU A 35 13.08 -11.55 17.41
N LEU A 36 11.98 -11.31 18.11
CA LEU A 36 11.30 -12.29 18.94
C LEU A 36 10.06 -12.77 18.18
N ILE A 37 9.97 -14.06 17.97
CA ILE A 37 8.90 -14.71 17.18
C ILE A 37 8.08 -15.59 18.12
N THR A 38 6.74 -15.50 17.98
CA THR A 38 5.81 -16.28 18.81
C THR A 38 4.57 -16.66 17.97
N PRO A 39 4.25 -17.95 17.78
CA PRO A 39 2.96 -18.34 17.25
C PRO A 39 1.82 -17.86 18.15
N VAL A 40 0.87 -17.14 17.56
CA VAL A 40 -0.35 -16.69 18.24
C VAL A 40 -1.43 -17.77 18.19
N SER A 41 -1.55 -18.39 17.02
CA SER A 41 -2.43 -19.56 16.80
C SER A 41 -1.76 -20.52 15.82
N GLY A 42 -2.16 -21.79 15.89
CA GLY A 42 -1.64 -22.84 15.03
C GLY A 42 -0.26 -23.34 15.45
N ARG A 43 0.35 -24.12 14.58
CA ARG A 43 1.68 -24.71 14.78
C ARG A 43 2.57 -24.37 13.59
N TYR A 44 3.83 -24.14 13.87
CA TYR A 44 4.83 -23.82 12.87
C TYR A 44 5.97 -24.83 12.88
N LEU A 45 6.64 -24.97 11.76
CA LEU A 45 7.95 -25.62 11.65
C LEU A 45 9.01 -24.57 11.37
N ILE A 46 10.10 -24.62 12.11
CA ILE A 46 11.34 -23.94 11.75
C ILE A 46 12.05 -24.90 10.79
N VAL A 47 12.16 -24.49 9.53
CA VAL A 47 12.77 -25.27 8.44
C VAL A 47 14.17 -24.74 8.20
N THR A 48 15.15 -25.63 8.19
CA THR A 48 16.59 -25.32 8.03
C THR A 48 17.26 -26.38 7.17
N GLU A 49 18.49 -26.12 6.74
CA GLU A 49 19.33 -27.08 6.01
C GLU A 49 19.60 -28.38 6.80
N ASP A 50 19.65 -28.31 8.14
CA ASP A 50 19.94 -29.44 9.03
C ASP A 50 18.70 -30.21 9.49
N GLY A 51 17.49 -29.75 9.14
CA GLY A 51 16.22 -30.37 9.48
C GLY A 51 15.19 -29.40 10.07
N ASN A 52 14.10 -29.96 10.56
CA ASN A 52 12.94 -29.19 10.99
C ASN A 52 12.73 -29.28 12.51
N PHE A 53 12.36 -28.16 13.12
CA PHE A 53 12.03 -28.06 14.54
C PHE A 53 10.59 -27.58 14.71
N SER A 54 9.82 -28.22 15.58
CA SER A 54 8.45 -27.79 15.86
C SER A 54 8.43 -26.53 16.74
N LEU A 55 7.57 -25.59 16.37
CA LEU A 55 7.30 -24.37 17.14
C LEU A 55 5.81 -24.33 17.51
N SER A 56 5.53 -24.50 18.79
CA SER A 56 4.18 -24.61 19.35
C SER A 56 3.58 -23.24 19.70
N PRO A 57 2.26 -23.11 19.85
CA PRO A 57 1.62 -21.89 20.30
C PRO A 57 2.23 -21.37 21.61
N ASN A 58 2.45 -20.06 21.68
CA ASN A 58 3.07 -19.32 22.79
C ASN A 58 4.54 -19.65 23.08
N GLN A 59 5.18 -20.57 22.35
CA GLN A 59 6.61 -20.77 22.42
C GLN A 59 7.33 -19.55 21.85
N ILE A 60 8.39 -19.09 22.51
CA ILE A 60 9.14 -17.90 22.15
C ILE A 60 10.50 -18.31 21.61
N ILE A 61 10.84 -17.84 20.42
CA ILE A 61 12.18 -17.96 19.87
C ILE A 61 12.75 -16.59 19.51
N TYR A 62 14.07 -16.51 19.52
CA TYR A 62 14.84 -15.37 19.01
C TYR A 62 15.44 -15.76 17.67
N VAL A 63 15.20 -14.92 16.68
CA VAL A 63 15.87 -14.97 15.38
C VAL A 63 16.79 -13.77 15.29
N SER A 64 18.09 -14.01 15.15
CA SER A 64 19.08 -12.95 15.23
C SER A 64 20.11 -13.07 14.11
N ARG A 65 20.67 -11.94 13.73
CA ARG A 65 21.85 -11.92 12.86
C ARG A 65 23.08 -12.43 13.62
N ALA A 66 23.82 -13.32 13.00
CA ALA A 66 25.11 -13.85 13.49
C ALA A 66 26.14 -13.84 12.35
N GLY A 67 26.84 -12.69 12.21
CA GLY A 67 27.68 -12.46 11.02
C GLY A 67 26.84 -12.38 9.76
N ASP A 68 27.08 -13.24 8.78
CA ASP A 68 26.34 -13.36 7.53
C ASP A 68 25.30 -14.49 7.56
N SER A 69 24.87 -14.90 8.75
CA SER A 69 23.96 -16.02 8.96
C SER A 69 22.90 -15.68 9.99
N VAL A 70 21.83 -16.48 9.99
CA VAL A 70 20.68 -16.36 10.89
C VAL A 70 20.83 -17.36 12.01
N MET A 71 20.85 -16.89 13.25
CA MET A 71 20.89 -17.71 14.45
C MET A 71 19.48 -17.82 15.05
N VAL A 72 19.06 -19.04 15.36
CA VAL A 72 17.79 -19.32 16.05
C VAL A 72 18.05 -19.95 17.41
N ARG A 73 17.42 -19.41 18.47
CA ARG A 73 17.49 -19.94 19.84
C ARG A 73 16.20 -19.67 20.59
N ASP A 74 15.96 -20.38 21.65
CA ASP A 74 15.01 -19.99 22.73
C ASP A 74 15.76 -19.58 24.01
N MET A 75 15.07 -19.57 25.14
CA MET A 75 15.69 -19.20 26.43
C MET A 75 16.64 -20.28 26.98
N ALA A 76 16.45 -21.54 26.60
CA ALA A 76 17.15 -22.71 27.13
C ALA A 76 18.12 -23.34 26.11
N SER A 77 17.84 -23.23 24.80
CA SER A 77 18.50 -23.98 23.76
C SER A 77 18.93 -23.09 22.58
N HIS A 78 20.08 -23.40 22.02
CA HIS A 78 20.53 -22.89 20.74
C HIS A 78 20.19 -23.94 19.68
N TYR A 79 19.31 -23.58 18.71
CA TYR A 79 18.90 -24.51 17.64
C TYR A 79 19.97 -24.65 16.57
N GLY A 80 20.58 -23.54 16.16
CA GLY A 80 21.64 -23.51 15.17
C GLY A 80 21.82 -22.14 14.51
N THR A 81 22.68 -22.12 13.48
CA THR A 81 22.98 -20.92 12.67
C THR A 81 23.08 -21.33 11.21
N TRP A 82 22.30 -20.71 10.33
CA TRP A 82 22.14 -21.09 8.92
C TRP A 82 22.13 -19.85 8.00
N LYS A 83 22.34 -20.04 6.71
CA LYS A 83 22.26 -18.96 5.73
C LYS A 83 20.83 -18.47 5.57
N ARG A 84 19.86 -19.42 5.54
CA ARG A 84 18.43 -19.15 5.44
C ARG A 84 17.67 -19.95 6.51
N VAL A 85 16.58 -19.41 6.97
CA VAL A 85 15.66 -20.08 7.92
C VAL A 85 14.24 -19.72 7.49
N SER A 86 13.37 -20.72 7.35
CA SER A 86 11.94 -20.53 7.11
C SER A 86 11.14 -20.91 8.35
N ILE A 87 10.08 -20.20 8.65
CA ILE A 87 9.08 -20.54 9.68
C ILE A 87 7.76 -20.74 8.96
N VAL A 88 7.34 -21.99 8.84
CA VAL A 88 6.25 -22.42 7.97
C VAL A 88 5.04 -22.85 8.81
N GLY A 89 3.90 -22.20 8.60
CA GLY A 89 2.61 -22.58 9.17
C GLY A 89 2.11 -23.92 8.64
N GLN A 90 1.38 -24.66 9.46
CA GLN A 90 0.85 -25.98 9.08
C GLN A 90 -0.55 -25.89 8.48
N THR A 91 -1.22 -24.74 8.63
CA THR A 91 -2.54 -24.45 8.07
C THR A 91 -2.64 -22.99 7.62
N ASP A 92 -3.62 -22.70 6.77
CA ASP A 92 -3.96 -21.36 6.29
C ASP A 92 -4.51 -20.40 7.36
N LYS A 93 -4.72 -20.91 8.58
CA LYS A 93 -5.25 -20.14 9.74
C LYS A 93 -4.19 -19.83 10.78
N ASP A 94 -2.97 -20.25 10.53
CA ASP A 94 -1.87 -20.05 11.47
C ASP A 94 -1.45 -18.58 11.46
N VAL A 95 -1.20 -18.05 12.66
CA VAL A 95 -0.89 -16.63 12.88
C VAL A 95 0.33 -16.52 13.78
N ILE A 96 1.27 -15.68 13.38
CA ILE A 96 2.54 -15.49 14.05
C ILE A 96 2.75 -14.03 14.45
N ARG A 97 3.34 -13.80 15.63
CA ARG A 97 3.74 -12.48 16.10
C ARG A 97 5.23 -12.27 15.94
N ILE A 98 5.58 -11.10 15.43
CA ILE A 98 6.95 -10.60 15.37
C ILE A 98 7.06 -9.37 16.28
N ASN A 99 8.09 -9.37 17.13
CA ASN A 99 8.47 -8.23 17.93
C ASN A 99 9.94 -7.89 17.65
N SER A 100 10.22 -6.73 17.10
CA SER A 100 11.61 -6.30 16.90
C SER A 100 12.22 -5.84 18.23
N ILE A 101 13.32 -6.50 18.61
CA ILE A 101 14.07 -6.21 19.83
C ILE A 101 15.20 -5.23 19.55
N THR A 102 15.90 -5.44 18.43
CA THR A 102 17.02 -4.58 18.02
C THR A 102 16.94 -4.30 16.53
N PRO A 103 16.65 -3.04 16.16
CA PRO A 103 16.13 -1.95 16.99
C PRO A 103 14.71 -2.26 17.51
N SER A 104 14.30 -1.63 18.61
CA SER A 104 12.96 -1.83 19.16
C SER A 104 11.89 -1.23 18.28
N ALA A 105 10.85 -2.01 17.97
CA ALA A 105 9.68 -1.54 17.23
C ALA A 105 8.40 -2.23 17.76
N PRO A 106 7.21 -1.64 17.52
CA PRO A 106 5.95 -2.24 17.94
C PRO A 106 5.74 -3.65 17.37
N ALA A 107 5.26 -4.56 18.23
CA ALA A 107 4.92 -5.91 17.80
C ALA A 107 3.79 -5.89 16.78
N ARG A 108 3.90 -6.74 15.75
CA ARG A 108 2.89 -6.95 14.71
C ARG A 108 2.57 -8.43 14.59
N ILE A 109 1.39 -8.75 14.09
CA ILE A 109 1.00 -10.13 13.78
C ILE A 109 0.85 -10.31 12.27
N TYR A 110 1.20 -11.51 11.80
CA TYR A 110 1.23 -11.84 10.38
C TYR A 110 0.53 -13.17 10.13
N ASP A 111 -0.02 -13.32 8.95
CA ASP A 111 -0.52 -14.59 8.44
C ASP A 111 0.61 -15.35 7.74
N ASP A 112 0.43 -16.67 7.62
CA ASP A 112 1.23 -17.60 6.81
C ASP A 112 2.70 -17.70 7.24
N ASN A 113 3.64 -17.62 6.30
CA ASN A 113 5.03 -18.03 6.50
C ASN A 113 5.98 -16.84 6.68
N LEU A 114 7.12 -17.12 7.30
CA LEU A 114 8.21 -16.16 7.41
C LEU A 114 9.51 -16.77 6.88
N GLY A 115 10.29 -15.96 6.18
CA GLY A 115 11.63 -16.27 5.75
C GLY A 115 12.66 -15.32 6.33
N PHE A 116 13.87 -15.80 6.64
CA PHE A 116 14.96 -15.03 7.20
C PHE A 116 16.27 -15.33 6.51
N TYR A 117 17.02 -14.28 6.20
CA TYR A 117 18.41 -14.32 5.73
C TYR A 117 19.13 -13.04 6.13
N VAL A 118 20.43 -12.96 5.88
CA VAL A 118 21.21 -11.75 6.17
C VAL A 118 21.66 -11.12 4.88
N ASP A 119 21.35 -9.84 4.72
CA ASP A 119 21.83 -9.01 3.61
C ASP A 119 22.07 -7.57 4.09
N PHE A 120 22.96 -6.81 3.41
CA PHE A 120 23.31 -5.43 3.77
C PHE A 120 23.61 -5.23 5.28
N ASN A 121 24.27 -6.22 5.91
CA ASN A 121 24.56 -6.21 7.37
C ASN A 121 23.32 -6.13 8.27
N ARG A 122 22.15 -6.53 7.80
CA ARG A 122 20.91 -6.60 8.56
C ARG A 122 20.24 -7.97 8.42
N LEU A 123 19.44 -8.33 9.40
CA LEU A 123 18.53 -9.46 9.30
C LEU A 123 17.37 -9.07 8.39
N MET A 124 17.22 -9.78 7.29
CA MET A 124 16.04 -9.68 6.42
C MET A 124 14.93 -10.56 6.99
N ALA A 125 13.74 -10.02 7.10
CA ALA A 125 12.54 -10.74 7.54
C ALA A 125 11.47 -10.59 6.45
N ILE A 126 11.09 -11.69 5.85
CA ILE A 126 10.17 -11.75 4.71
C ILE A 126 8.89 -12.46 5.16
N ASN A 127 7.72 -11.85 4.92
CA ASN A 127 6.45 -12.52 5.07
C ASN A 127 6.02 -13.09 3.71
N ILE A 128 5.93 -14.41 3.62
CA ILE A 128 5.46 -15.14 2.44
C ILE A 128 3.99 -15.45 2.69
N VAL A 129 3.12 -14.65 2.09
CA VAL A 129 1.71 -14.56 2.48
C VAL A 129 0.78 -14.69 1.27
N ASP A 130 -0.41 -15.24 1.46
CA ASP A 130 -1.49 -15.22 0.50
C ASP A 130 -1.81 -13.79 0.07
N VAL A 131 -2.01 -13.56 -1.25
CA VAL A 131 -2.24 -12.22 -1.81
C VAL A 131 -3.44 -11.54 -1.15
N ASP A 132 -4.57 -12.23 -0.94
CA ASP A 132 -5.75 -11.62 -0.35
C ASP A 132 -5.54 -11.25 1.13
N LYS A 133 -4.79 -12.06 1.89
CA LYS A 133 -4.42 -11.73 3.26
C LYS A 133 -3.49 -10.51 3.31
N TYR A 134 -2.50 -10.43 2.40
CA TYR A 134 -1.65 -9.25 2.24
C TYR A 134 -2.48 -8.01 1.91
N ILE A 135 -3.33 -8.09 0.88
CA ILE A 135 -4.20 -6.96 0.46
C ILE A 135 -5.12 -6.52 1.60
N SER A 136 -5.67 -7.46 2.39
CA SER A 136 -6.48 -7.08 3.55
C SER A 136 -5.69 -6.28 4.59
N GLY A 137 -4.43 -6.64 4.82
CA GLY A 137 -3.52 -5.90 5.70
C GLY A 137 -3.17 -4.50 5.18
N VAL A 138 -2.99 -4.36 3.86
CA VAL A 138 -2.80 -3.06 3.19
C VAL A 138 -4.06 -2.19 3.33
N VAL A 139 -5.23 -2.73 3.01
CA VAL A 139 -6.51 -2.01 3.13
C VAL A 139 -6.76 -1.55 4.57
N ASP A 140 -6.46 -2.41 5.56
CA ASP A 140 -6.57 -2.04 6.98
C ASP A 140 -5.62 -0.90 7.34
N ALA A 141 -4.37 -0.94 6.89
CA ALA A 141 -3.36 0.08 7.18
C ALA A 141 -3.71 1.44 6.56
N GLU A 142 -4.19 1.45 5.31
CA GLU A 142 -4.45 2.66 4.50
C GLU A 142 -5.81 3.30 4.79
N SER A 143 -6.84 2.49 5.04
CA SER A 143 -8.24 2.95 5.06
C SER A 143 -8.83 3.07 6.47
N GLY A 144 -8.25 2.37 7.43
CA GLY A 144 -8.81 2.25 8.78
C GLY A 144 -10.10 1.41 8.84
N PRO A 145 -10.66 1.22 10.05
CA PRO A 145 -11.68 0.18 10.30
C PRO A 145 -13.14 0.63 10.11
N ASN A 146 -13.43 1.89 9.78
CA ASN A 146 -14.77 2.47 9.91
C ASN A 146 -15.39 2.85 8.56
N ALA A 147 -15.29 1.98 7.55
CA ALA A 147 -15.89 2.20 6.24
C ALA A 147 -16.88 1.08 5.87
N ASP A 148 -17.64 1.32 4.80
CA ASP A 148 -18.56 0.35 4.22
C ASP A 148 -17.82 -0.69 3.38
N ILE A 149 -18.40 -1.89 3.24
CA ILE A 149 -17.79 -3.01 2.53
C ILE A 149 -17.52 -2.69 1.04
N GLU A 150 -18.36 -1.89 0.38
CA GLU A 150 -18.15 -1.51 -1.01
C GLU A 150 -16.93 -0.60 -1.20
N PHE A 151 -16.63 0.23 -0.19
CA PHE A 151 -15.38 0.99 -0.20
C PHE A 151 -14.16 0.07 -0.03
N TYR A 152 -14.24 -0.91 0.91
CA TYR A 152 -13.15 -1.87 1.10
C TYR A 152 -12.90 -2.72 -0.14
N LYS A 153 -13.94 -3.12 -0.88
CA LYS A 153 -13.81 -3.81 -2.18
C LYS A 153 -13.07 -2.93 -3.19
N ALA A 154 -13.48 -1.66 -3.33
CA ALA A 154 -12.80 -0.72 -4.24
C ALA A 154 -11.32 -0.53 -3.88
N GLN A 155 -11.01 -0.40 -2.57
CA GLN A 155 -9.64 -0.24 -2.09
C GLN A 155 -8.82 -1.52 -2.26
N ALA A 156 -9.43 -2.71 -2.07
CA ALA A 156 -8.80 -4.00 -2.31
C ALA A 156 -8.41 -4.19 -3.79
N LEU A 157 -9.31 -3.81 -4.71
CA LEU A 157 -9.00 -3.83 -6.15
C LEU A 157 -7.78 -2.97 -6.49
N LEU A 158 -7.74 -1.74 -5.99
CA LEU A 158 -6.61 -0.84 -6.23
C LEU A 158 -5.31 -1.39 -5.67
N ALA A 159 -5.35 -1.91 -4.43
CA ALA A 159 -4.18 -2.47 -3.78
C ALA A 159 -3.69 -3.75 -4.51
N ARG A 160 -4.59 -4.64 -4.95
CA ARG A 160 -4.25 -5.84 -5.71
C ARG A 160 -3.70 -5.49 -7.09
N THR A 161 -4.34 -4.55 -7.80
CA THR A 161 -3.86 -4.08 -9.11
C THR A 161 -2.43 -3.54 -9.00
N TYR A 162 -2.13 -2.75 -7.96
CA TYR A 162 -0.77 -2.28 -7.70
C TYR A 162 0.18 -3.45 -7.39
N ALA A 163 -0.20 -4.34 -6.47
CA ALA A 163 0.66 -5.44 -6.03
C ALA A 163 1.06 -6.34 -7.20
N LEU A 164 0.08 -6.80 -7.99
CA LEU A 164 0.33 -7.68 -9.13
C LEU A 164 1.09 -6.97 -10.28
N GLY A 165 0.90 -5.66 -10.44
CA GLY A 165 1.65 -4.87 -11.43
C GLY A 165 3.09 -4.52 -11.03
N HIS A 166 3.54 -4.91 -9.82
CA HIS A 166 4.86 -4.56 -9.30
C HIS A 166 5.54 -5.73 -8.56
N MET A 167 5.15 -6.96 -8.90
CA MET A 167 5.70 -8.19 -8.29
C MET A 167 7.22 -8.32 -8.49
N ASP A 168 7.75 -7.72 -9.55
CA ASP A 168 9.16 -7.74 -9.93
C ASP A 168 10.02 -6.67 -9.24
N LYS A 169 9.39 -5.73 -8.51
CA LYS A 169 10.03 -4.48 -8.06
C LYS A 169 11.28 -4.68 -7.19
N HIS A 170 11.36 -5.75 -6.43
CA HIS A 170 12.46 -6.07 -5.52
C HIS A 170 12.95 -7.52 -5.65
N THR A 171 12.70 -8.18 -6.78
CA THR A 171 13.12 -9.57 -7.00
C THR A 171 14.63 -9.77 -6.88
N ASP A 172 15.41 -8.78 -7.32
CA ASP A 172 16.88 -8.79 -7.17
C ASP A 172 17.32 -8.73 -5.68
N GLU A 173 16.43 -8.28 -4.78
CA GLU A 173 16.65 -8.23 -3.33
C GLU A 173 16.09 -9.48 -2.62
N GLY A 174 15.42 -10.41 -3.34
CA GLY A 174 14.85 -11.64 -2.81
C GLY A 174 13.44 -11.51 -2.22
N PHE A 175 12.67 -10.49 -2.58
CA PHE A 175 11.26 -10.31 -2.22
C PHE A 175 10.53 -9.50 -3.29
N ASN A 176 9.17 -9.51 -3.27
CA ASN A 176 8.38 -8.79 -4.27
C ASN A 176 8.19 -7.31 -3.90
N LEU A 177 7.69 -7.02 -2.69
CA LEU A 177 7.36 -5.66 -2.24
C LEU A 177 7.89 -5.43 -0.82
N CYS A 178 8.06 -4.15 -0.44
CA CYS A 178 8.36 -3.78 0.93
C CYS A 178 7.09 -3.30 1.67
N ASP A 179 7.15 -3.27 3.01
CA ASP A 179 6.02 -2.90 3.89
C ASP A 179 5.85 -1.38 4.08
N GLN A 180 6.52 -0.54 3.26
CA GLN A 180 6.57 0.91 3.38
C GLN A 180 5.81 1.63 2.25
N VAL A 181 5.62 2.95 2.40
CA VAL A 181 5.00 3.84 1.39
C VAL A 181 5.67 3.80 0.02
N HIS A 182 6.90 3.31 -0.06
CA HIS A 182 7.61 3.08 -1.34
C HIS A 182 6.90 2.04 -2.21
N CYS A 183 6.27 1.04 -1.57
CA CYS A 183 5.38 0.07 -2.21
C CYS A 183 3.94 0.30 -1.77
N GLN A 184 3.52 -0.32 -0.67
CA GLN A 184 2.24 -0.12 -0.01
C GLN A 184 2.43 -0.29 1.49
N VAL A 185 1.76 0.53 2.30
CA VAL A 185 1.87 0.40 3.76
C VAL A 185 1.22 -0.90 4.20
N TYR A 186 2.04 -1.83 4.71
CA TYR A 186 1.61 -3.11 5.24
C TYR A 186 2.05 -3.26 6.70
N LYS A 187 1.11 -3.40 7.62
CA LYS A 187 1.38 -3.52 9.06
C LYS A 187 1.04 -4.90 9.62
N GLY A 188 0.95 -5.90 8.73
CA GLY A 188 0.60 -7.27 9.05
C GLY A 188 -0.89 -7.57 8.87
N LYS A 189 -1.36 -8.61 9.55
CA LYS A 189 -2.73 -9.11 9.48
C LYS A 189 -3.78 -8.05 9.78
N SER A 190 -4.83 -7.98 8.96
CA SER A 190 -6.00 -7.16 9.26
C SER A 190 -6.75 -7.73 10.47
N VAL A 191 -6.90 -6.93 11.52
CA VAL A 191 -7.53 -7.35 12.79
C VAL A 191 -8.60 -6.38 13.29
N ARG A 192 -8.63 -5.16 12.74
CA ARG A 192 -9.49 -4.09 13.26
C ARG A 192 -10.95 -4.20 12.82
N ASN A 193 -11.18 -4.76 11.61
CA ASN A 193 -12.53 -4.96 11.08
C ASN A 193 -12.57 -6.20 10.18
N PRO A 194 -13.36 -7.23 10.51
CA PRO A 194 -13.48 -8.47 9.72
C PRO A 194 -14.08 -8.24 8.32
N ASP A 195 -14.78 -7.14 8.08
CA ASP A 195 -15.35 -6.84 6.77
C ASP A 195 -14.28 -6.46 5.74
N ILE A 196 -13.08 -6.06 6.18
CA ILE A 196 -11.95 -5.81 5.29
C ILE A 196 -11.53 -7.12 4.60
N LEU A 197 -11.30 -8.19 5.36
CA LEU A 197 -10.94 -9.49 4.78
C LEU A 197 -12.08 -10.05 3.92
N LYS A 198 -13.33 -9.93 4.35
CA LYS A 198 -14.50 -10.34 3.54
C LYS A 198 -14.57 -9.59 2.22
N ALA A 199 -14.33 -8.28 2.22
CA ALA A 199 -14.31 -7.46 1.01
C ALA A 199 -13.19 -7.89 0.05
N THR A 200 -12.00 -8.17 0.58
CA THR A 200 -10.86 -8.63 -0.19
C THR A 200 -11.14 -9.98 -0.83
N GLN A 201 -11.67 -10.94 -0.06
CA GLN A 201 -12.07 -12.26 -0.54
C GLN A 201 -13.25 -12.21 -1.53
N ALA A 202 -14.18 -11.27 -1.39
CA ALA A 202 -15.28 -11.09 -2.33
C ALA A 202 -14.83 -10.53 -3.69
N THR A 203 -13.60 -10.05 -3.78
CA THR A 203 -12.96 -9.53 -5.00
C THR A 203 -11.68 -10.28 -5.35
N THR A 204 -11.52 -11.51 -4.86
CA THR A 204 -10.39 -12.40 -5.18
C THR A 204 -10.17 -12.43 -6.69
N ASP A 205 -8.92 -12.37 -7.11
CA ASP A 205 -8.48 -12.41 -8.52
C ASP A 205 -8.94 -11.22 -9.39
N GLU A 206 -9.73 -10.29 -8.87
CA GLU A 206 -10.15 -9.11 -9.63
C GLU A 206 -9.08 -8.01 -9.57
N VAL A 207 -8.81 -7.44 -10.75
CA VAL A 207 -7.91 -6.31 -10.97
C VAL A 207 -8.55 -5.26 -11.88
N ILE A 208 -7.94 -4.11 -11.97
CA ILE A 208 -8.41 -3.02 -12.83
C ILE A 208 -7.44 -2.87 -14.02
N VAL A 209 -8.01 -2.90 -15.22
CA VAL A 209 -7.26 -2.71 -16.47
C VAL A 209 -7.76 -1.50 -17.24
N ASP A 210 -6.88 -0.92 -18.03
CA ASP A 210 -7.20 0.14 -18.98
C ASP A 210 -7.87 -0.39 -20.26
N ALA A 211 -8.09 0.47 -21.26
CA ALA A 211 -8.71 0.11 -22.52
C ALA A 211 -7.87 -0.85 -23.37
N ASN A 212 -6.58 -0.97 -23.11
CA ASN A 212 -5.66 -1.89 -23.79
C ASN A 212 -5.62 -3.27 -23.12
N GLY A 213 -6.15 -3.42 -21.91
CA GLY A 213 -6.06 -4.63 -21.10
C GLY A 213 -4.83 -4.68 -20.19
N ASP A 214 -4.14 -3.55 -20.00
CA ASP A 214 -2.97 -3.43 -19.12
C ASP A 214 -3.39 -2.98 -17.72
N LEU A 215 -2.69 -3.44 -16.68
CA LEU A 215 -2.95 -3.02 -15.30
C LEU A 215 -2.79 -1.51 -15.13
N ILE A 216 -3.74 -0.87 -14.45
CA ILE A 216 -3.67 0.56 -14.19
C ILE A 216 -2.74 0.91 -13.02
N THR A 217 -2.29 2.16 -12.98
CA THR A 217 -1.75 2.78 -11.76
C THR A 217 -2.88 3.06 -10.79
N GLY A 218 -3.04 2.21 -9.78
CA GLY A 218 -4.12 2.25 -8.79
C GLY A 218 -3.96 3.38 -7.75
N ALA A 219 -3.89 4.63 -8.21
CA ALA A 219 -3.65 5.78 -7.36
C ALA A 219 -4.84 6.13 -6.46
N PHE A 220 -4.58 6.46 -5.20
CA PHE A 220 -5.57 6.96 -4.26
C PHE A 220 -4.96 7.99 -3.28
N HIS A 221 -5.82 8.77 -2.66
CA HIS A 221 -5.42 9.79 -1.68
C HIS A 221 -6.56 10.04 -0.68
N ALA A 222 -6.26 10.66 0.46
CA ALA A 222 -7.23 10.79 1.55
C ALA A 222 -8.46 11.64 1.16
N ASN A 223 -8.27 12.84 0.57
CA ASN A 223 -9.38 13.74 0.20
C ASN A 223 -9.00 14.66 -0.96
N CYS A 224 -9.83 14.73 -2.00
CA CYS A 224 -9.55 15.55 -3.18
C CYS A 224 -9.93 17.04 -3.03
N GLY A 225 -10.66 17.42 -1.97
CA GLY A 225 -11.15 18.80 -1.78
C GLY A 225 -12.29 19.19 -2.73
N GLY A 226 -12.98 18.22 -3.33
CA GLY A 226 -14.10 18.42 -4.26
C GLY A 226 -13.77 18.27 -5.74
N GLN A 227 -12.48 18.07 -6.08
CA GLN A 227 -12.01 17.84 -7.44
C GLN A 227 -10.68 17.08 -7.40
N THR A 228 -10.57 15.98 -8.15
CA THR A 228 -9.28 15.28 -8.32
C THR A 228 -8.36 16.05 -9.27
N ALA A 229 -7.09 15.67 -9.33
CA ALA A 229 -6.09 16.20 -10.27
C ALA A 229 -5.95 15.26 -11.48
N ASN A 230 -5.50 15.78 -12.61
CA ASN A 230 -4.97 14.93 -13.67
C ASN A 230 -3.60 14.38 -13.24
N SER A 231 -3.21 13.22 -13.80
CA SER A 231 -1.90 12.65 -13.50
C SER A 231 -0.73 13.54 -13.91
N ASP A 232 -0.81 14.17 -15.09
CA ASP A 232 0.21 15.08 -15.63
C ASP A 232 0.30 16.44 -14.91
N ASP A 233 -0.69 16.80 -14.09
CA ASP A 233 -0.62 17.95 -13.19
C ASP A 233 0.25 17.69 -11.93
N VAL A 234 0.52 16.42 -11.63
CA VAL A 234 1.19 15.99 -10.37
C VAL A 234 2.42 15.14 -10.64
N TRP A 235 2.39 14.33 -11.69
CA TRP A 235 3.45 13.43 -12.11
C TRP A 235 3.94 13.77 -13.52
N ILE A 236 5.10 13.26 -13.88
CA ILE A 236 5.66 13.42 -15.24
C ILE A 236 4.82 12.64 -16.27
N THR A 237 4.24 11.50 -15.86
CA THR A 237 3.52 10.60 -16.77
C THR A 237 2.04 10.96 -16.81
N SER A 238 1.51 11.11 -18.04
CA SER A 238 0.09 11.27 -18.30
C SER A 238 -0.57 9.90 -18.51
N TYR A 239 -1.61 9.63 -17.72
CA TYR A 239 -2.41 8.42 -17.85
C TYR A 239 -3.83 8.78 -18.30
N PRO A 240 -4.33 8.25 -19.44
CA PRO A 240 -5.64 8.60 -20.00
C PRO A 240 -6.82 8.34 -19.04
N TYR A 241 -6.66 7.37 -18.13
CA TYR A 241 -7.67 7.00 -17.14
C TYR A 241 -7.58 7.82 -15.83
N LEU A 242 -6.50 8.60 -15.59
CA LEU A 242 -6.30 9.45 -14.40
C LEU A 242 -6.53 10.92 -14.73
N VAL A 243 -7.74 11.24 -15.15
CA VAL A 243 -8.18 12.61 -15.42
C VAL A 243 -8.96 13.20 -14.26
N SER A 244 -8.93 14.53 -14.17
CA SER A 244 -9.64 15.25 -13.11
C SER A 244 -11.16 15.02 -13.18
N VAL A 245 -11.76 14.64 -12.04
CA VAL A 245 -13.20 14.49 -11.87
C VAL A 245 -13.71 15.38 -10.74
N VAL A 246 -14.93 15.88 -10.88
CA VAL A 246 -15.63 16.58 -9.80
C VAL A 246 -16.16 15.54 -8.81
N ASP A 247 -15.81 15.71 -7.54
CA ASP A 247 -16.23 14.84 -6.46
C ASP A 247 -17.09 15.59 -5.43
N PRO A 248 -18.42 15.45 -5.49
CA PRO A 248 -19.31 16.09 -4.53
C PRO A 248 -19.37 15.36 -3.17
N TYR A 249 -18.77 14.15 -3.07
CA TYR A 249 -18.96 13.25 -1.92
C TYR A 249 -17.96 13.50 -0.78
N CYS A 250 -16.76 14.03 -1.06
CA CYS A 250 -15.69 14.19 -0.07
C CYS A 250 -15.82 15.43 0.85
N LYS A 251 -16.88 16.22 0.69
CA LYS A 251 -17.11 17.46 1.45
C LYS A 251 -17.43 17.19 2.93
N ASN A 252 -17.23 18.22 3.78
CA ASN A 252 -17.57 18.20 5.20
C ASN A 252 -16.85 17.13 6.02
N LYS A 253 -15.61 16.83 5.66
CA LYS A 253 -14.70 15.97 6.41
C LYS A 253 -13.56 16.81 7.01
N PRO A 254 -12.92 16.39 8.12
CA PRO A 254 -11.78 17.10 8.69
C PRO A 254 -10.61 17.29 7.73
N SER A 255 -10.50 16.38 6.73
CA SER A 255 -9.51 16.39 5.66
C SER A 255 -9.88 17.29 4.48
N SER A 256 -11.14 17.77 4.39
CA SER A 256 -11.64 18.52 3.22
C SER A 256 -11.16 19.95 3.12
N SER A 257 -10.72 20.56 4.22
CA SER A 257 -10.18 21.92 4.25
C SER A 257 -9.12 22.09 5.34
N TRP A 258 -8.23 23.04 5.13
CA TRP A 258 -7.17 23.37 6.07
C TRP A 258 -6.70 24.82 5.88
N GLU A 259 -6.06 25.37 6.90
CA GLU A 259 -5.46 26.71 6.87
C GLU A 259 -4.07 26.66 7.50
N VAL A 260 -3.11 27.38 6.89
CA VAL A 260 -1.76 27.60 7.40
C VAL A 260 -1.41 29.06 7.20
N ARG A 261 -0.69 29.64 8.15
CA ARG A 261 -0.11 31.00 8.04
C ARG A 261 1.40 30.90 7.94
N ILE A 262 1.95 31.49 6.89
CA ILE A 262 3.38 31.54 6.60
C ILE A 262 3.84 32.98 6.74
N PRO A 263 4.86 33.28 7.58
CA PRO A 263 5.41 34.63 7.67
C PRO A 263 5.80 35.15 6.28
N ILE A 264 5.52 36.42 6.01
CA ILE A 264 5.80 37.03 4.70
C ILE A 264 7.26 36.85 4.30
N GLU A 265 8.20 36.99 5.23
CA GLU A 265 9.63 36.84 4.95
C GLU A 265 9.98 35.42 4.47
N LYS A 266 9.42 34.39 5.10
CA LYS A 266 9.61 33.00 4.64
C LYS A 266 9.00 32.73 3.26
N TRP A 267 7.89 33.40 2.96
CA TRP A 267 7.30 33.34 1.63
C TRP A 267 8.19 34.02 0.59
N ARG A 268 8.78 35.16 0.93
CA ARG A 268 9.76 35.87 0.08
C ARG A 268 11.01 35.03 -0.18
N GLU A 269 11.60 34.44 0.87
CA GLU A 269 12.75 33.52 0.78
C GLU A 269 12.47 32.42 -0.25
N PHE A 270 11.33 31.74 -0.13
CA PHE A 270 10.92 30.73 -1.09
C PHE A 270 10.82 31.27 -2.54
N LEU A 271 10.21 32.44 -2.71
CA LEU A 271 10.06 33.04 -4.04
C LEU A 271 11.43 33.43 -4.65
N ILE A 272 12.33 33.92 -3.84
CA ILE A 272 13.70 34.24 -4.26
C ILE A 272 14.46 33.00 -4.68
N GLU A 273 14.35 31.90 -3.91
CA GLU A 273 14.89 30.58 -4.29
C GLU A 273 14.35 30.07 -5.63
N LYS A 274 13.11 30.45 -5.97
CA LYS A 274 12.48 30.14 -7.26
C LYS A 274 12.79 31.17 -8.38
N GLY A 275 13.70 32.11 -8.13
CA GLY A 275 14.14 33.07 -9.12
C GLY A 275 13.23 34.29 -9.30
N VAL A 276 12.31 34.53 -8.35
CA VAL A 276 11.46 35.74 -8.37
C VAL A 276 12.13 36.86 -7.58
N ALA A 277 12.18 38.05 -8.14
CA ALA A 277 12.72 39.24 -7.45
C ALA A 277 11.71 39.75 -6.37
N ALA A 278 11.49 38.94 -5.35
CA ALA A 278 10.44 39.16 -4.35
C ALA A 278 10.84 40.19 -3.27
N GLU A 279 12.07 40.62 -3.19
CA GLU A 279 12.61 41.54 -2.17
C GLU A 279 11.82 42.86 -2.11
N THR A 280 11.48 43.40 -3.27
CA THR A 280 10.81 44.71 -3.41
C THR A 280 9.33 44.60 -3.74
N MET A 281 8.80 43.39 -3.87
CA MET A 281 7.38 43.19 -4.22
C MET A 281 6.47 43.56 -3.05
N SER A 282 5.36 44.24 -3.37
CA SER A 282 4.27 44.41 -2.38
C SER A 282 3.70 43.05 -1.94
N PRO A 283 3.39 42.89 -0.65
CA PRO A 283 2.71 41.69 -0.16
C PRO A 283 1.43 41.33 -0.94
N ASP A 284 0.68 42.33 -1.42
CA ASP A 284 -0.53 42.11 -2.23
C ASP A 284 -0.29 41.37 -3.53
N SER A 285 0.95 41.40 -4.03
CA SER A 285 1.36 40.64 -5.23
C SER A 285 1.39 39.12 -4.96
N PHE A 286 1.35 38.69 -3.71
CA PHE A 286 1.39 37.28 -3.33
C PHE A 286 0.00 36.63 -3.25
N VAL A 287 -1.07 37.42 -3.46
CA VAL A 287 -2.45 36.92 -3.46
C VAL A 287 -2.65 35.95 -4.62
N PHE A 288 -3.22 34.81 -4.30
CA PHE A 288 -3.55 33.75 -5.26
C PHE A 288 -4.96 33.26 -5.05
N ALA A 289 -5.85 33.53 -5.99
CA ALA A 289 -7.24 33.11 -5.92
C ALA A 289 -7.51 32.01 -6.95
N SER A 290 -7.76 30.79 -6.48
CA SER A 290 -8.13 29.68 -7.35
C SER A 290 -9.44 29.01 -6.88
N LYS A 291 -10.44 28.99 -7.77
CA LYS A 291 -11.71 28.27 -7.54
C LYS A 291 -11.61 26.78 -7.92
N LYS A 292 -10.69 26.44 -8.84
CA LYS A 292 -10.39 25.09 -9.32
C LYS A 292 -8.96 24.74 -8.93
N ARG A 293 -8.57 23.46 -9.09
CA ARG A 293 -7.15 23.10 -8.97
C ARG A 293 -6.34 23.88 -10.00
N ALA A 294 -5.29 24.53 -9.54
CA ALA A 294 -4.33 25.19 -10.38
C ALA A 294 -3.00 24.43 -10.32
N THR A 295 -2.35 24.28 -11.44
CA THR A 295 -1.04 23.62 -11.53
C THR A 295 0.11 24.54 -11.16
N HIS A 296 -0.07 25.85 -11.39
CA HIS A 296 0.95 26.86 -11.15
C HIS A 296 0.38 28.05 -10.35
N TYR A 297 1.27 28.61 -9.56
CA TYR A 297 1.15 29.92 -8.92
C TYR A 297 1.93 30.94 -9.76
N GLU A 298 1.24 31.95 -10.26
CA GLU A 298 1.86 33.00 -11.09
C GLU A 298 2.14 34.21 -10.24
N VAL A 299 3.42 34.65 -10.18
CA VAL A 299 3.87 35.78 -9.38
C VAL A 299 5.12 36.39 -9.99
N GLY A 300 5.18 37.73 -10.14
CA GLY A 300 6.35 38.42 -10.66
C GLY A 300 6.80 37.97 -12.07
N GLY A 301 5.86 37.49 -12.90
CA GLY A 301 6.14 36.91 -14.22
C GLY A 301 6.64 35.49 -14.22
N ALA A 302 6.87 34.88 -13.05
CA ALA A 302 7.23 33.47 -12.92
C ALA A 302 6.00 32.57 -12.77
N LYS A 303 6.11 31.31 -13.21
CA LYS A 303 5.15 30.24 -13.03
C LYS A 303 5.75 29.17 -12.13
N ILE A 304 5.33 29.12 -10.87
CA ILE A 304 5.83 28.18 -9.87
C ILE A 304 4.84 27.04 -9.72
N PRO A 305 5.23 25.76 -9.89
CA PRO A 305 4.36 24.62 -9.66
C PRO A 305 3.76 24.64 -8.23
N THR A 306 2.45 24.45 -8.11
CA THR A 306 1.80 24.39 -6.78
C THR A 306 2.27 23.17 -5.97
N SER A 307 2.78 22.14 -6.64
CA SER A 307 3.45 20.99 -6.01
C SER A 307 4.74 21.39 -5.27
N ASP A 308 5.52 22.33 -5.82
CA ASP A 308 6.73 22.84 -5.19
C ASP A 308 6.41 23.58 -3.89
N ILE A 309 5.38 24.45 -3.94
CA ILE A 309 4.87 25.16 -2.75
C ILE A 309 4.41 24.17 -1.70
N ARG A 310 3.65 23.14 -2.12
CA ARG A 310 3.21 22.08 -1.22
C ARG A 310 4.38 21.39 -0.53
N THR A 311 5.40 21.01 -1.29
CA THR A 311 6.58 20.30 -0.78
C THR A 311 7.40 21.19 0.17
N TYR A 312 7.70 22.41 -0.24
CA TYR A 312 8.54 23.34 0.53
C TYR A 312 7.93 23.68 1.89
N PHE A 313 6.62 23.97 1.92
CA PHE A 313 5.90 24.35 3.14
C PHE A 313 5.17 23.18 3.83
N ASN A 314 5.39 21.95 3.38
CA ASN A 314 4.74 20.73 3.90
C ASN A 314 3.21 20.87 4.01
N LEU A 315 2.58 21.38 2.93
CA LEU A 315 1.15 21.59 2.89
C LEU A 315 0.39 20.27 2.64
N ARG A 316 -0.83 20.17 3.13
CA ARG A 316 -1.65 18.95 2.99
C ARG A 316 -1.98 18.61 1.53
N SER A 317 -2.14 19.62 0.66
CA SER A 317 -2.42 19.44 -0.77
C SER A 317 -1.89 20.61 -1.58
N SER A 318 -1.86 20.47 -2.91
CA SER A 318 -1.59 21.57 -3.86
C SER A 318 -2.86 22.34 -4.28
N PHE A 319 -4.03 22.02 -3.70
CA PHE A 319 -5.28 22.72 -3.98
C PHE A 319 -5.55 23.80 -2.94
N PHE A 320 -5.08 25.02 -3.19
CA PHE A 320 -5.17 26.12 -2.23
C PHE A 320 -5.34 27.49 -2.90
N SER A 321 -5.71 28.47 -2.09
CA SER A 321 -5.61 29.90 -2.36
C SER A 321 -4.73 30.57 -1.30
N ALA A 322 -4.19 31.74 -1.61
CA ALA A 322 -3.38 32.56 -0.70
C ALA A 322 -3.92 33.97 -0.61
N ASP A 323 -4.03 34.50 0.60
CA ASP A 323 -4.35 35.90 0.87
C ASP A 323 -3.39 36.49 1.92
N ILE A 324 -3.37 37.80 2.06
CA ILE A 324 -2.49 38.49 3.02
C ILE A 324 -3.30 38.80 4.27
N VAL A 325 -2.76 38.42 5.44
CA VAL A 325 -3.34 38.73 6.75
C VAL A 325 -2.22 39.18 7.68
N SER A 326 -2.25 40.47 8.04
CA SER A 326 -1.17 41.10 8.82
C SER A 326 0.18 40.87 8.15
N ASN A 327 1.18 40.37 8.84
CA ASN A 327 2.52 40.07 8.31
C ASN A 327 2.68 38.61 7.88
N SER A 328 1.62 38.01 7.29
CA SER A 328 1.64 36.61 6.88
C SER A 328 0.85 36.37 5.60
N VAL A 329 1.34 35.41 4.80
CA VAL A 329 0.56 34.79 3.73
C VAL A 329 -0.30 33.68 4.37
N ARG A 330 -1.60 33.87 4.31
CA ARG A 330 -2.56 32.87 4.76
C ARG A 330 -2.94 31.96 3.60
N ILE A 331 -2.58 30.69 3.71
CA ILE A 331 -2.95 29.64 2.76
C ILE A 331 -4.22 28.96 3.22
N LYS A 332 -5.26 28.97 2.40
CA LYS A 332 -6.51 28.22 2.59
C LYS A 332 -6.55 27.10 1.57
N GLY A 333 -6.41 25.86 2.03
CA GLY A 333 -6.35 24.69 1.18
C GLY A 333 -7.56 23.78 1.30
N LYS A 334 -7.71 22.92 0.30
CA LYS A 334 -8.76 21.91 0.20
C LYS A 334 -8.15 20.54 -0.04
N GLY A 335 -8.66 19.53 0.68
CA GLY A 335 -8.23 18.14 0.53
C GLY A 335 -6.90 17.81 1.20
N TYR A 336 -6.51 16.53 1.09
CA TYR A 336 -5.30 15.97 1.67
C TYR A 336 -4.73 14.88 0.76
N GLY A 337 -3.49 15.02 0.36
CA GLY A 337 -2.76 14.14 -0.54
C GLY A 337 -2.51 14.77 -1.92
N HIS A 338 -2.03 13.95 -2.86
CA HIS A 338 -1.67 14.38 -4.21
C HIS A 338 -2.87 14.72 -5.10
N GLY A 339 -4.03 14.13 -4.84
CA GLY A 339 -5.27 14.45 -5.52
C GLY A 339 -5.56 13.61 -6.77
N VAL A 340 -4.69 12.71 -7.21
CA VAL A 340 -4.87 11.87 -8.41
C VAL A 340 -5.60 10.58 -8.06
N GLY A 341 -6.49 10.10 -8.93
CA GLY A 341 -7.22 8.84 -8.78
C GLY A 341 -8.29 8.88 -7.70
N LEU A 342 -8.47 7.80 -6.94
CA LEU A 342 -9.56 7.63 -5.98
C LEU A 342 -9.38 8.53 -4.74
N CYS A 343 -10.41 9.29 -4.44
CA CYS A 343 -10.55 10.03 -3.18
C CYS A 343 -11.17 9.10 -2.12
N GLN A 344 -10.41 8.72 -1.08
CA GLN A 344 -10.89 7.78 -0.06
C GLN A 344 -12.15 8.30 0.66
N ASP A 345 -12.16 9.55 1.12
CA ASP A 345 -13.33 10.16 1.77
C ASP A 345 -14.56 10.22 0.85
N GLY A 346 -14.35 10.47 -0.45
CA GLY A 346 -15.41 10.47 -1.45
C GLY A 346 -15.95 9.06 -1.69
N ALA A 347 -15.09 8.09 -1.92
CA ALA A 347 -15.43 6.69 -2.11
C ALA A 347 -16.17 6.09 -0.90
N MET A 348 -15.73 6.40 0.33
CA MET A 348 -16.43 6.02 1.56
C MET A 348 -17.86 6.58 1.60
N GLN A 349 -18.07 7.83 1.16
CA GLN A 349 -19.42 8.39 1.09
C GLN A 349 -20.28 7.81 -0.03
N MET A 350 -19.67 7.45 -1.17
CA MET A 350 -20.35 6.74 -2.25
C MET A 350 -20.83 5.37 -1.78
N ALA A 351 -19.95 4.58 -1.15
CA ALA A 351 -20.29 3.28 -0.57
C ALA A 351 -21.42 3.40 0.46
N LYS A 352 -21.36 4.37 1.35
CA LYS A 352 -22.41 4.65 2.34
C LYS A 352 -23.77 4.99 1.74
N LYS A 353 -23.80 5.46 0.48
CA LYS A 353 -25.02 5.71 -0.31
C LYS A 353 -25.47 4.49 -1.11
N GLY A 354 -24.84 3.34 -0.94
CA GLY A 354 -25.13 2.10 -1.65
C GLY A 354 -24.59 2.05 -3.09
N ILE A 355 -23.62 2.91 -3.43
CA ILE A 355 -22.95 2.86 -4.74
C ILE A 355 -21.94 1.69 -4.70
N SER A 356 -22.02 0.82 -5.69
CA SER A 356 -21.20 -0.39 -5.78
C SER A 356 -19.72 -0.08 -6.08
N TYR A 357 -18.81 -0.97 -5.68
CA TYR A 357 -17.37 -0.79 -5.90
C TYR A 357 -16.98 -0.62 -7.39
N PRO A 358 -17.61 -1.29 -8.39
CA PRO A 358 -17.29 -1.03 -9.79
C PRO A 358 -17.70 0.38 -10.24
N GLU A 359 -18.80 0.91 -9.69
CA GLU A 359 -19.26 2.27 -9.99
C GLU A 359 -18.35 3.31 -9.31
N ILE A 360 -17.87 3.03 -8.10
CA ILE A 360 -16.86 3.84 -7.40
C ILE A 360 -15.58 3.91 -8.24
N ILE A 361 -15.06 2.78 -8.73
CA ILE A 361 -13.87 2.74 -9.60
C ILE A 361 -14.12 3.56 -10.87
N LYS A 362 -15.22 3.35 -11.59
CA LYS A 362 -15.58 4.08 -12.82
C LYS A 362 -15.75 5.59 -12.61
N HIS A 363 -16.12 6.02 -11.40
CA HIS A 363 -16.23 7.43 -11.08
C HIS A 363 -14.86 8.11 -11.12
N TYR A 364 -13.84 7.51 -10.51
CA TYR A 364 -12.50 8.10 -10.37
C TYR A 364 -11.54 7.74 -11.52
N PHE A 365 -11.75 6.62 -12.19
CA PHE A 365 -10.92 6.17 -13.31
C PHE A 365 -11.75 6.07 -14.59
N LYS A 366 -11.29 6.68 -15.67
CA LYS A 366 -12.05 6.73 -16.93
C LYS A 366 -11.59 5.65 -17.90
N GLY A 367 -12.56 5.01 -18.57
CA GLY A 367 -12.24 4.00 -19.59
C GLY A 367 -11.59 2.73 -19.06
N VAL A 368 -11.78 2.42 -17.77
CA VAL A 368 -11.24 1.20 -17.15
C VAL A 368 -12.31 0.13 -16.98
N SER A 369 -11.87 -1.10 -16.83
CA SER A 369 -12.72 -2.25 -16.51
C SER A 369 -12.13 -3.09 -15.38
N VAL A 370 -13.02 -3.77 -14.62
CA VAL A 370 -12.64 -4.79 -13.64
C VAL A 370 -12.65 -6.14 -14.37
N THR A 371 -11.58 -6.91 -14.22
CA THR A 371 -11.41 -8.21 -14.85
C THR A 371 -10.65 -9.17 -13.96
N HIS A 372 -10.66 -10.46 -14.28
CA HIS A 372 -9.81 -11.46 -13.63
C HIS A 372 -8.35 -11.26 -14.05
N HIS A 373 -7.38 -11.38 -13.13
CA HIS A 373 -5.96 -11.08 -13.40
C HIS A 373 -5.36 -11.92 -14.53
N THR A 374 -5.80 -13.17 -14.73
CA THR A 374 -5.36 -14.03 -15.85
C THR A 374 -5.72 -13.52 -17.23
N LYS A 375 -6.56 -12.47 -17.33
CA LYS A 375 -6.91 -11.81 -18.60
C LYS A 375 -6.10 -10.55 -18.88
N VAL A 376 -5.16 -10.21 -18.00
CA VAL A 376 -4.26 -9.08 -18.16
C VAL A 376 -3.23 -9.40 -19.22
N ASN A 377 -2.90 -8.44 -20.08
CA ASN A 377 -1.89 -8.64 -21.12
C ASN A 377 -0.53 -8.95 -20.52
N GLY A 378 0.09 -10.06 -20.97
CA GLY A 378 1.43 -10.47 -20.54
C GLY A 378 1.52 -10.89 -19.07
N TYR A 379 0.40 -11.10 -18.38
CA TYR A 379 0.40 -11.63 -17.03
C TYR A 379 0.78 -13.11 -17.02
N ASP A 380 1.71 -13.47 -16.14
CA ASP A 380 2.17 -14.83 -15.94
C ASP A 380 2.18 -15.11 -14.43
N ASP A 381 1.35 -16.05 -13.98
CA ASP A 381 1.22 -16.44 -12.57
C ASP A 381 2.55 -16.94 -11.98
N ASP A 382 3.41 -17.53 -12.78
CA ASP A 382 4.66 -18.15 -12.35
C ASP A 382 5.87 -17.21 -12.46
N ALA A 383 5.78 -16.12 -13.22
CA ALA A 383 6.94 -15.28 -13.59
C ALA A 383 7.61 -14.57 -12.40
N ASN A 384 6.92 -14.38 -11.29
CA ASN A 384 7.40 -13.57 -10.16
C ASN A 384 7.25 -14.26 -8.80
N ILE A 385 7.08 -15.58 -8.79
CA ILE A 385 7.09 -16.38 -7.55
C ILE A 385 8.54 -16.47 -7.07
N ILE A 386 8.79 -15.90 -5.89
CA ILE A 386 10.08 -16.06 -5.22
C ILE A 386 10.03 -17.34 -4.39
N ASP A 387 10.73 -18.37 -4.83
CA ASP A 387 10.95 -19.57 -4.04
C ASP A 387 11.99 -19.26 -2.96
N PHE A 388 11.50 -19.03 -1.75
CA PHE A 388 12.37 -18.67 -0.62
C PHE A 388 13.21 -19.85 -0.13
N ASP A 389 12.83 -21.08 -0.47
CA ASP A 389 13.49 -22.30 0.01
C ASP A 389 14.61 -22.78 -0.96
N GLN A 390 14.80 -22.14 -2.12
CA GLN A 390 15.95 -22.27 -3.02
C GLN A 390 16.98 -21.16 -2.70
#